data_2327ce49fcb3c324f28e2206320abc73
#
_entry.id   2327ce49fcb3c324f28e2206320abc73
#
_cell.length_a   1.000
_cell.length_b   1.000
_cell.length_c   1.000
_cell.angle_alpha   90.00
_cell.angle_beta   90.00
_cell.angle_gamma   90.00
#
_symmetry.space_group_name_H-M   'P 1'
#
loop_
_entity.id
_entity.type
_entity.pdbx_description
1 polymer ?
#
loop_
_entity_poly.entity_id
_entity_poly.type
_entity_poly.pdbx_seq_one_letter_code
_entity_poly.pdbx_strand_id
1 'polypeptide(L)'
;MKFNVKPRPRSAYVKCAIVLALYLLFLLWVRSWWGLLVVPFIVDAYITKLINWGWWKKSKNRTVRSVMSWVDAIVFALVGVYFLNQFFFQNFVIPSSSLEKTLLTGDYLLVSKLSYGPRIPQTPLTMPLTQNTMPLVGGKSYLEWPRWDYRRVKGLGKVELNDIVVFNYPSGDTVALQCQDRDYYGMVYDLGQQLTGLRPMAGMDYAEQQQIFARLYAAGSQAVRQAPEIYGKVIARPTDRRENYVKRCVGLPGQVLQIKDDVIYLDGRPNREPDHSQYLYAVTLNTPFPEEWKRQFGITYEDLSQMVRDDVTGFYTYYMPLTREAHKALSGWTDYVVQVERVRPPVAWLYPLNMVKSWTTSNYGPVWIPKKGATLRLTLDNLPIYERPIRVYENNELEVRDSVIYINGRPTDRYTFQMDYYWMMGDNRDNSADSRFWGFVPEDHIVGKPLFVWLSLDPDYGPFDGKVRWNRIFKWVSGIQ
;
A
#
# COMPACT_ATOMS: atom_id res chain seq x y z
N MET A 1 7.64 38.09 38.91
CA MET A 1 6.38 38.45 38.17
C MET A 1 5.21 37.81 38.90
N LYS A 2 4.36 38.58 39.61
CA LYS A 2 3.11 38.01 40.17
C LYS A 2 2.08 37.92 39.04
N PHE A 3 1.81 36.70 38.56
CA PHE A 3 0.76 36.45 37.60
C PHE A 3 -0.60 36.63 38.28
N ASN A 4 -1.27 37.74 38.00
CA ASN A 4 -2.59 38.04 38.57
C ASN A 4 -3.66 37.30 37.78
N VAL A 5 -3.80 35.99 37.99
CA VAL A 5 -4.82 35.17 37.34
C VAL A 5 -6.15 35.41 38.00
N LYS A 6 -7.06 36.08 37.31
CA LYS A 6 -8.43 36.31 37.80
C LYS A 6 -9.17 34.94 37.99
N PRO A 7 -9.89 34.73 39.08
CA PRO A 7 -10.62 33.49 39.30
C PRO A 7 -11.64 33.23 38.18
N ARG A 8 -11.69 32.00 37.71
CA ARG A 8 -12.57 31.56 36.62
C ARG A 8 -13.83 30.87 37.17
N PRO A 9 -14.92 30.79 36.40
CA PRO A 9 -16.09 30.01 36.82
C PRO A 9 -15.73 28.54 36.99
N ARG A 10 -16.38 27.84 37.94
CA ARG A 10 -16.13 26.40 38.21
C ARG A 10 -16.18 25.53 36.94
N SER A 11 -17.07 25.87 35.98
CA SER A 11 -17.19 25.19 34.72
C SER A 11 -15.89 25.23 33.88
N ALA A 12 -15.07 26.26 33.98
CA ALA A 12 -13.80 26.35 33.26
C ALA A 12 -12.75 25.37 33.83
N TYR A 13 -12.71 25.23 35.16
CA TYR A 13 -11.81 24.26 35.80
C TYR A 13 -12.24 22.82 35.49
N VAL A 14 -13.55 22.52 35.51
CA VAL A 14 -14.08 21.19 35.16
C VAL A 14 -13.75 20.86 33.69
N LYS A 15 -13.97 21.77 32.75
CA LYS A 15 -13.62 21.58 31.34
C LYS A 15 -12.13 21.36 31.16
N CYS A 16 -11.29 22.14 31.80
CA CYS A 16 -9.85 21.99 31.78
C CYS A 16 -9.41 20.60 32.29
N ALA A 17 -9.96 20.19 33.44
CA ALA A 17 -9.66 18.86 34.04
C ALA A 17 -10.05 17.72 33.10
N ILE A 18 -11.23 17.77 32.48
CA ILE A 18 -11.69 16.75 31.52
C ILE A 18 -10.75 16.69 30.31
N VAL A 19 -10.44 17.86 29.70
CA VAL A 19 -9.55 17.91 28.53
C VAL A 19 -8.15 17.42 28.88
N LEU A 20 -7.61 17.82 30.02
CA LEU A 20 -6.30 17.35 30.49
C LEU A 20 -6.31 15.84 30.77
N ALA A 21 -7.34 15.31 31.40
CA ALA A 21 -7.45 13.87 31.67
C ALA A 21 -7.47 13.08 30.34
N LEU A 22 -8.30 13.48 29.37
CA LEU A 22 -8.35 12.85 28.06
C LEU A 22 -7.03 12.97 27.33
N TYR A 23 -6.39 14.14 27.39
CA TYR A 23 -5.10 14.36 26.75
C TYR A 23 -3.96 13.52 27.39
N LEU A 24 -3.92 13.44 28.71
CA LEU A 24 -2.96 12.60 29.42
C LEU A 24 -3.18 11.10 29.15
N LEU A 25 -4.42 10.64 29.09
CA LEU A 25 -4.75 9.28 28.66
C LEU A 25 -4.28 9.00 27.23
N PHE A 26 -4.46 9.96 26.33
CA PHE A 26 -3.93 9.88 24.96
C PHE A 26 -2.40 9.81 24.98
N LEU A 27 -1.70 10.64 25.74
CA LEU A 27 -0.23 10.61 25.84
C LEU A 27 0.28 9.28 26.40
N LEU A 28 -0.40 8.71 27.38
CA LEU A 28 -0.09 7.38 27.93
C LEU A 28 -0.26 6.29 26.87
N TRP A 29 -1.34 6.34 26.09
CA TRP A 29 -1.59 5.40 25.01
C TRP A 29 -0.53 5.50 23.91
N VAL A 30 -0.19 6.73 23.49
CA VAL A 30 0.84 7.02 22.46
C VAL A 30 2.26 6.84 23.01
N ARG A 31 2.44 6.82 24.35
CA ARG A 31 3.74 6.78 25.05
C ARG A 31 4.66 7.93 24.61
N SER A 32 4.14 9.15 24.51
CA SER A 32 4.90 10.34 24.09
C SER A 32 5.06 11.34 25.20
N TRP A 33 6.27 11.50 25.72
CA TRP A 33 6.59 12.51 26.73
C TRP A 33 6.68 13.93 26.15
N TRP A 34 7.03 14.07 24.87
CA TRP A 34 7.07 15.36 24.18
C TRP A 34 5.71 16.06 24.14
N GLY A 35 4.63 15.29 24.15
CA GLY A 35 3.27 15.83 24.23
C GLY A 35 3.00 16.62 25.52
N LEU A 36 3.76 16.43 26.59
CA LEU A 36 3.60 17.22 27.82
C LEU A 36 3.86 18.72 27.60
N LEU A 37 4.60 19.09 26.56
CA LEU A 37 4.80 20.50 26.17
C LEU A 37 3.50 21.21 25.78
N VAL A 38 2.44 20.48 25.45
CA VAL A 38 1.13 21.04 25.11
C VAL A 38 0.29 21.33 26.37
N VAL A 39 0.57 20.68 27.49
CA VAL A 39 -0.19 20.86 28.74
C VAL A 39 -0.27 22.32 29.20
N PRO A 40 0.81 23.12 29.24
CA PRO A 40 0.72 24.52 29.60
C PRO A 40 -0.23 25.32 28.70
N PHE A 41 -0.30 25.02 27.41
CA PHE A 41 -1.20 25.68 26.46
C PHE A 41 -2.68 25.32 26.70
N ILE A 42 -2.96 24.06 27.09
CA ILE A 42 -4.30 23.64 27.49
C ILE A 42 -4.70 24.40 28.76
N VAL A 43 -3.84 24.46 29.78
CA VAL A 43 -4.10 25.21 31.01
C VAL A 43 -4.31 26.70 30.70
N ASP A 44 -3.49 27.26 29.83
CA ASP A 44 -3.65 28.66 29.41
C ASP A 44 -4.99 28.89 28.71
N ALA A 45 -5.38 28.03 27.81
CA ALA A 45 -6.61 28.17 27.05
C ALA A 45 -7.87 28.19 27.93
N TYR A 46 -7.87 27.49 29.06
CA TYR A 46 -9.03 27.39 29.96
C TYR A 46 -8.92 28.26 31.21
N ILE A 47 -7.74 28.36 31.82
CA ILE A 47 -7.55 28.92 33.15
C ILE A 47 -6.78 30.23 33.11
N THR A 48 -5.50 30.23 32.71
CA THR A 48 -4.61 31.40 32.87
C THR A 48 -4.93 32.54 31.91
N LYS A 49 -5.26 32.22 30.66
CA LYS A 49 -5.56 33.23 29.60
C LYS A 49 -4.43 34.26 29.42
N LEU A 50 -3.18 33.84 29.66
CA LEU A 50 -2.02 34.70 29.44
C LEU A 50 -1.84 35.03 27.96
N ILE A 51 -2.10 34.03 27.11
CA ILE A 51 -2.12 34.18 25.68
C ILE A 51 -3.52 34.62 25.24
N ASN A 52 -3.61 35.76 24.57
CA ASN A 52 -4.89 36.24 24.05
C ASN A 52 -5.23 35.57 22.73
N TRP A 53 -5.61 34.24 22.79
CA TRP A 53 -5.98 33.45 21.62
C TRP A 53 -7.04 34.07 20.71
N GLY A 54 -7.90 34.92 21.30
CA GLY A 54 -9.00 35.58 20.60
C GLY A 54 -8.80 37.09 20.37
N TRP A 55 -7.56 37.61 20.33
CA TRP A 55 -7.25 39.05 20.20
C TRP A 55 -8.00 39.71 19.04
N TRP A 56 -8.15 39.02 17.94
CA TRP A 56 -8.81 39.47 16.73
C TRP A 56 -10.34 39.70 16.91
N LYS A 57 -10.98 38.97 17.84
CA LYS A 57 -12.42 39.10 18.13
C LYS A 57 -12.78 40.52 18.65
N LYS A 58 -11.83 41.17 19.27
CA LYS A 58 -11.96 42.55 19.81
C LYS A 58 -11.48 43.64 18.86
N SER A 59 -10.99 43.28 17.68
CA SER A 59 -10.52 44.27 16.68
C SER A 59 -11.66 45.15 16.19
N LYS A 60 -11.42 46.45 16.09
CA LYS A 60 -12.38 47.40 15.50
C LYS A 60 -12.55 47.22 13.99
N ASN A 61 -11.54 46.66 13.31
CA ASN A 61 -11.57 46.40 11.87
C ASN A 61 -12.40 45.15 11.57
N ARG A 62 -13.49 45.32 10.78
CA ARG A 62 -14.39 44.25 10.37
C ARG A 62 -13.70 43.19 9.51
N THR A 63 -12.80 43.63 8.62
CA THR A 63 -12.03 42.72 7.74
C THR A 63 -11.12 41.81 8.55
N VAL A 64 -10.39 42.38 9.54
CA VAL A 64 -9.53 41.56 10.44
C VAL A 64 -10.35 40.51 11.18
N ARG A 65 -11.53 40.88 11.71
CA ARG A 65 -12.40 39.91 12.39
C ARG A 65 -12.86 38.80 11.46
N SER A 66 -13.26 39.14 10.22
CA SER A 66 -13.74 38.15 9.25
C SER A 66 -12.62 37.21 8.80
N VAL A 67 -11.48 37.76 8.36
CA VAL A 67 -10.32 36.98 7.88
C VAL A 67 -9.80 36.06 8.99
N MET A 68 -9.58 36.59 10.20
CA MET A 68 -9.05 35.80 11.31
C MET A 68 -10.04 34.73 11.81
N SER A 69 -11.35 34.94 11.65
CA SER A 69 -12.37 33.90 11.93
C SER A 69 -12.22 32.72 10.98
N TRP A 70 -12.00 32.95 9.70
CA TRP A 70 -11.71 31.91 8.73
C TRP A 70 -10.38 31.19 9.01
N VAL A 71 -9.32 31.95 9.33
CA VAL A 71 -8.03 31.38 9.71
C VAL A 71 -8.15 30.47 10.93
N ASP A 72 -8.84 30.91 11.99
CA ASP A 72 -9.07 30.12 13.21
C ASP A 72 -9.82 28.82 12.88
N ALA A 73 -10.89 28.90 12.08
CA ALA A 73 -11.67 27.73 11.67
C ALA A 73 -10.84 26.75 10.82
N ILE A 74 -10.07 27.26 9.86
CA ILE A 74 -9.21 26.44 8.99
C ILE A 74 -8.11 25.74 9.81
N VAL A 75 -7.41 26.47 10.68
CA VAL A 75 -6.36 25.90 11.53
C VAL A 75 -6.94 24.81 12.45
N PHE A 76 -8.07 25.09 13.09
CA PHE A 76 -8.74 24.10 13.93
C PHE A 76 -9.13 22.84 13.13
N ALA A 77 -9.70 23.01 11.93
CA ALA A 77 -10.08 21.88 11.08
C ALA A 77 -8.86 21.08 10.63
N LEU A 78 -7.79 21.74 10.17
CA LEU A 78 -6.57 21.06 9.72
C LEU A 78 -5.90 20.27 10.84
N VAL A 79 -5.79 20.86 12.04
CA VAL A 79 -5.22 20.16 13.21
C VAL A 79 -6.08 18.96 13.60
N GLY A 80 -7.41 19.15 13.65
CA GLY A 80 -8.35 18.07 13.97
C GLY A 80 -8.30 16.93 12.97
N VAL A 81 -8.33 17.24 11.67
CA VAL A 81 -8.25 16.24 10.58
C VAL A 81 -6.90 15.54 10.57
N TYR A 82 -5.79 16.28 10.76
CA TYR A 82 -4.46 15.67 10.87
C TYR A 82 -4.41 14.64 12.00
N PHE A 83 -4.93 15.02 13.18
CA PHE A 83 -4.96 14.15 14.35
C PHE A 83 -5.83 12.90 14.12
N LEU A 84 -7.03 13.07 13.55
CA LEU A 84 -7.92 11.97 13.22
C LEU A 84 -7.29 11.03 12.19
N ASN A 85 -6.73 11.59 11.11
CA ASN A 85 -6.09 10.79 10.07
C ASN A 85 -4.83 10.07 10.55
N GLN A 86 -4.11 10.65 11.50
CA GLN A 86 -2.88 10.04 12.01
C GLN A 86 -3.15 8.86 12.94
N PHE A 87 -4.16 8.96 13.81
CA PHE A 87 -4.33 8.02 14.92
C PHE A 87 -5.60 7.17 14.85
N PHE A 88 -6.62 7.58 14.11
CA PHE A 88 -7.91 6.92 14.16
C PHE A 88 -8.38 6.38 12.81
N PHE A 89 -8.79 7.26 11.91
CA PHE A 89 -9.40 6.89 10.63
C PHE A 89 -8.84 7.76 9.51
N GLN A 90 -8.69 7.18 8.34
CA GLN A 90 -8.30 7.90 7.14
C GLN A 90 -9.12 7.41 5.95
N ASN A 91 -9.49 8.36 5.07
CA ASN A 91 -10.19 8.03 3.84
C ASN A 91 -9.18 7.72 2.73
N PHE A 92 -9.49 6.68 1.94
CA PHE A 92 -8.76 6.30 0.75
C PHE A 92 -9.73 6.05 -0.39
N VAL A 93 -9.28 6.28 -1.62
CA VAL A 93 -9.99 5.89 -2.84
C VAL A 93 -9.27 4.72 -3.50
N ILE A 94 -10.01 3.78 -4.06
CA ILE A 94 -9.46 2.67 -4.86
C ILE A 94 -9.23 3.17 -6.28
N PRO A 95 -7.97 3.29 -6.73
CA PRO A 95 -7.66 3.83 -8.04
C PRO A 95 -7.50 2.75 -9.13
N SER A 96 -7.45 1.48 -8.78
CA SER A 96 -7.10 0.38 -9.68
C SER A 96 -7.96 -0.86 -9.49
N SER A 97 -8.03 -1.68 -10.51
CA SER A 97 -8.83 -2.92 -10.58
C SER A 97 -8.20 -4.15 -9.87
N SER A 98 -7.10 -3.98 -9.12
CA SER A 98 -6.37 -5.12 -8.52
C SER A 98 -7.14 -5.91 -7.45
N LEU A 99 -8.20 -5.34 -6.87
CA LEU A 99 -9.17 -5.99 -5.97
C LEU A 99 -10.58 -5.96 -6.57
N GLU A 100 -10.70 -5.83 -7.89
CA GLU A 100 -11.97 -5.73 -8.59
C GLU A 100 -12.91 -6.86 -8.18
N LYS A 101 -14.23 -6.61 -8.18
CA LYS A 101 -15.33 -7.39 -7.61
C LYS A 101 -15.38 -7.40 -6.08
N THR A 102 -14.26 -7.35 -5.38
CA THR A 102 -14.23 -7.15 -3.92
C THR A 102 -14.32 -5.66 -3.58
N LEU A 103 -13.34 -4.87 -4.04
CA LEU A 103 -13.34 -3.41 -3.97
C LEU A 103 -13.19 -2.86 -5.38
N LEU A 104 -14.15 -2.05 -5.79
CA LEU A 104 -14.21 -1.52 -7.15
C LEU A 104 -13.41 -0.24 -7.30
N THR A 105 -12.86 -0.01 -8.48
CA THR A 105 -12.29 1.29 -8.84
C THR A 105 -13.34 2.39 -8.62
N GLY A 106 -12.95 3.44 -7.88
CA GLY A 106 -13.87 4.51 -7.46
C GLY A 106 -14.60 4.28 -6.14
N ASP A 107 -14.31 3.19 -5.40
CA ASP A 107 -14.75 3.03 -4.01
C ASP A 107 -13.94 3.92 -3.07
N TYR A 108 -14.63 4.67 -2.23
CA TYR A 108 -14.05 5.47 -1.14
C TYR A 108 -14.20 4.74 0.17
N LEU A 109 -13.08 4.42 0.79
CA LEU A 109 -12.99 3.57 1.97
C LEU A 109 -12.72 4.40 3.23
N LEU A 110 -13.43 4.10 4.31
CA LEU A 110 -12.99 4.50 5.65
C LEU A 110 -12.07 3.43 6.22
N VAL A 111 -10.82 3.78 6.47
CA VAL A 111 -9.78 2.88 6.98
C VAL A 111 -9.50 3.17 8.44
N SER A 112 -9.62 2.14 9.28
CA SER A 112 -9.30 2.20 10.71
C SER A 112 -7.83 1.90 10.94
N LYS A 113 -7.13 2.83 11.56
CA LYS A 113 -5.77 2.62 12.08
C LYS A 113 -5.79 1.94 13.45
N LEU A 114 -6.90 2.11 14.19
CA LEU A 114 -7.09 1.48 15.49
C LEU A 114 -7.11 -0.05 15.41
N SER A 115 -7.61 -0.61 14.31
CA SER A 115 -7.71 -2.07 14.14
C SER A 115 -6.38 -2.78 14.37
N TYR A 116 -5.29 -2.26 13.80
CA TYR A 116 -3.95 -2.84 13.93
C TYR A 116 -3.02 -2.01 14.82
N GLY A 117 -3.51 -0.85 15.31
CA GLY A 117 -2.75 0.14 16.05
C GLY A 117 -2.08 1.18 15.16
N PRO A 118 -2.28 2.48 15.44
CA PRO A 118 -1.67 3.54 14.65
C PRO A 118 -0.16 3.58 14.81
N ARG A 119 0.52 3.93 13.71
CA ARG A 119 1.96 4.20 13.74
C ARG A 119 2.21 5.64 14.20
N ILE A 120 3.24 5.83 15.03
CA ILE A 120 3.78 7.16 15.25
C ILE A 120 4.42 7.62 13.93
N PRO A 121 4.15 8.84 13.46
CA PRO A 121 4.71 9.32 12.20
C PRO A 121 6.23 9.34 12.27
N GLN A 122 6.88 8.76 11.26
CA GLN A 122 8.35 8.85 11.14
C GLN A 122 8.77 10.25 10.69
N THR A 123 7.93 10.93 9.89
CA THR A 123 8.10 12.32 9.48
C THR A 123 6.99 13.19 10.08
N PRO A 124 7.15 13.67 11.35
CA PRO A 124 6.07 14.35 12.06
C PRO A 124 5.70 15.72 11.47
N LEU A 125 6.66 16.38 10.82
CA LEU A 125 6.43 17.68 10.19
C LEU A 125 6.01 17.50 8.73
N THR A 126 4.70 17.42 8.51
CA THR A 126 4.11 17.17 7.20
C THR A 126 2.90 18.08 6.99
N MET A 127 2.66 18.43 5.73
CA MET A 127 1.46 19.16 5.33
C MET A 127 0.24 18.25 5.51
N PRO A 128 -0.81 18.69 6.22
CA PRO A 128 -2.04 17.93 6.35
C PRO A 128 -2.67 17.60 4.99
N LEU A 129 -3.37 16.45 4.91
CA LEU A 129 -4.10 15.98 3.72
C LEU A 129 -3.22 15.67 2.49
N THR A 130 -1.91 15.57 2.67
CA THR A 130 -0.99 15.20 1.59
C THR A 130 -0.21 13.93 1.96
N GLN A 131 0.09 13.08 0.98
CA GLN A 131 0.89 11.87 1.22
C GLN A 131 2.39 12.16 1.05
N ASN A 132 2.81 12.66 -0.10
CA ASN A 132 4.23 12.81 -0.43
C ASN A 132 4.57 14.09 -1.21
N THR A 133 3.65 14.60 -2.04
CA THR A 133 3.87 15.75 -2.92
C THR A 133 2.89 16.87 -2.58
N MET A 134 3.35 18.12 -2.56
CA MET A 134 2.49 19.29 -2.39
C MET A 134 1.62 19.50 -3.64
N PRO A 135 0.31 19.66 -3.48
CA PRO A 135 -0.56 20.00 -4.59
C PRO A 135 -0.19 21.39 -5.14
N LEU A 136 -0.38 21.60 -6.43
CA LEU A 136 -0.16 22.85 -7.20
C LEU A 136 1.29 23.24 -7.41
N VAL A 137 2.16 23.17 -6.39
CA VAL A 137 3.57 23.63 -6.46
C VAL A 137 4.57 22.50 -6.69
N GLY A 138 4.16 21.24 -6.52
CA GLY A 138 5.08 20.12 -6.56
C GLY A 138 6.05 20.11 -5.36
N GLY A 139 7.02 19.21 -5.38
CA GLY A 139 7.98 19.07 -4.29
C GLY A 139 7.44 18.28 -3.09
N LYS A 140 8.30 18.07 -2.08
CA LYS A 140 7.96 17.26 -0.90
C LYS A 140 6.96 17.98 0.01
N SER A 141 5.94 17.27 0.44
CA SER A 141 4.93 17.76 1.40
C SER A 141 5.33 17.54 2.87
N TYR A 142 6.56 17.12 3.12
CA TYR A 142 7.08 16.80 4.45
C TYR A 142 8.52 17.26 4.59
N LEU A 143 8.95 17.49 5.85
CA LEU A 143 10.34 17.71 6.19
C LEU A 143 10.99 16.38 6.56
N GLU A 144 12.24 16.18 6.12
CA GLU A 144 13.00 14.95 6.41
C GLU A 144 13.57 14.93 7.82
N TRP A 145 13.60 16.07 8.49
CA TRP A 145 14.03 16.22 9.87
C TRP A 145 12.97 16.98 10.67
N PRO A 146 12.66 16.56 11.92
CA PRO A 146 13.16 15.34 12.59
C PRO A 146 12.57 14.09 11.97
N ARG A 147 13.34 13.00 11.99
CA ARG A 147 12.90 11.66 11.61
C ARG A 147 12.92 10.76 12.82
N TRP A 148 11.79 10.08 13.11
CA TRP A 148 11.65 9.19 14.25
C TRP A 148 11.71 7.73 13.82
N ASP A 149 12.20 6.87 14.70
CA ASP A 149 12.19 5.42 14.49
C ASP A 149 10.77 4.89 14.48
N TYR A 150 10.60 3.76 13.78
CA TYR A 150 9.32 3.07 13.75
C TYR A 150 8.83 2.71 15.14
N ARG A 151 7.59 3.07 15.43
CA ARG A 151 6.86 2.66 16.61
C ARG A 151 5.37 2.58 16.33
N ARG A 152 4.76 1.48 16.76
CA ARG A 152 3.32 1.27 16.68
C ARG A 152 2.69 1.32 18.06
N VAL A 153 1.56 2.00 18.16
CA VAL A 153 0.72 2.01 19.37
C VAL A 153 -0.12 0.72 19.37
N LYS A 154 -0.43 0.20 20.55
CA LYS A 154 -1.27 -1.00 20.68
C LYS A 154 -2.63 -0.76 20.03
N GLY A 155 -3.03 -1.63 19.11
CA GLY A 155 -4.31 -1.64 18.44
C GLY A 155 -5.34 -2.53 19.12
N LEU A 156 -6.50 -2.65 18.49
CA LEU A 156 -7.61 -3.51 18.94
C LEU A 156 -7.39 -4.97 18.55
N GLY A 157 -6.63 -5.23 17.49
CA GLY A 157 -6.34 -6.57 16.98
C GLY A 157 -5.00 -6.62 16.23
N LYS A 158 -4.84 -7.66 15.42
CA LYS A 158 -3.70 -7.90 14.54
C LYS A 158 -4.20 -8.14 13.12
N VAL A 159 -3.31 -8.13 12.14
CA VAL A 159 -3.61 -8.57 10.78
C VAL A 159 -3.92 -10.07 10.82
N GLU A 160 -5.05 -10.45 10.27
CA GLU A 160 -5.52 -11.82 10.17
C GLU A 160 -5.46 -12.32 8.72
N LEU A 161 -5.48 -13.64 8.56
CA LEU A 161 -5.49 -14.25 7.24
C LEU A 161 -6.76 -13.85 6.49
N ASN A 162 -6.58 -13.50 5.22
CA ASN A 162 -7.61 -13.00 4.30
C ASN A 162 -8.15 -11.58 4.62
N ASP A 163 -7.62 -10.88 5.63
CA ASP A 163 -7.91 -9.45 5.81
C ASP A 163 -7.52 -8.64 4.57
N ILE A 164 -8.37 -7.69 4.19
CA ILE A 164 -7.97 -6.62 3.27
C ILE A 164 -7.21 -5.56 4.08
N VAL A 165 -6.01 -5.22 3.63
CA VAL A 165 -5.07 -4.39 4.39
C VAL A 165 -4.61 -3.21 3.54
N VAL A 166 -4.62 -2.01 4.12
CA VAL A 166 -3.95 -0.83 3.57
C VAL A 166 -2.53 -0.77 4.13
N PHE A 167 -1.55 -0.62 3.25
CA PHE A 167 -0.13 -0.54 3.63
C PHE A 167 0.64 0.38 2.68
N ASN A 168 1.81 0.86 3.12
CA ASN A 168 2.71 1.60 2.24
C ASN A 168 3.47 0.64 1.33
N TYR A 169 3.63 1.02 0.08
CA TYR A 169 4.28 0.22 -0.96
C TYR A 169 5.73 -0.13 -0.59
N PRO A 170 6.10 -1.43 -0.45
CA PRO A 170 7.42 -1.81 0.04
C PRO A 170 8.57 -1.38 -0.87
N SER A 171 8.41 -1.51 -2.20
CA SER A 171 9.41 -1.08 -3.18
C SER A 171 9.38 0.42 -3.48
N GLY A 172 8.46 1.19 -2.87
CA GLY A 172 8.34 2.64 -3.03
C GLY A 172 9.38 3.45 -2.24
N ASP A 173 10.44 2.82 -1.72
CA ASP A 173 11.58 3.47 -1.09
C ASP A 173 12.41 4.31 -2.07
N THR A 174 12.47 3.92 -3.33
CA THR A 174 13.09 4.64 -4.43
C THR A 174 12.08 4.88 -5.54
N VAL A 175 11.98 6.12 -6.02
CA VAL A 175 10.96 6.53 -7.00
C VAL A 175 11.59 7.46 -8.03
N ALA A 176 11.31 7.21 -9.30
CA ALA A 176 11.55 8.13 -10.41
C ALA A 176 10.29 9.02 -10.58
N LEU A 177 10.42 10.32 -10.38
CA LEU A 177 9.25 11.22 -10.18
C LEU A 177 8.29 11.34 -11.35
N GLN A 178 8.73 11.04 -12.59
CA GLN A 178 7.84 11.04 -13.77
C GLN A 178 7.27 9.66 -14.09
N CYS A 179 7.72 8.61 -13.37
CA CYS A 179 7.28 7.22 -13.54
C CYS A 179 6.87 6.60 -12.19
N GLN A 180 6.07 7.33 -11.40
CA GLN A 180 5.71 6.93 -10.02
C GLN A 180 4.76 5.73 -9.97
N ASP A 181 4.09 5.43 -11.06
CA ASP A 181 3.21 4.28 -11.28
C ASP A 181 3.96 2.97 -11.50
N ARG A 182 5.28 3.04 -11.78
CA ARG A 182 6.15 1.89 -12.03
C ARG A 182 7.01 1.55 -10.84
N ASP A 183 7.26 0.25 -10.64
CA ASP A 183 8.30 -0.21 -9.71
C ASP A 183 9.69 0.18 -10.24
N TYR A 184 10.42 0.97 -9.45
CA TYR A 184 11.75 1.48 -9.82
C TYR A 184 12.75 0.34 -10.13
N TYR A 185 12.74 -0.71 -9.30
CA TYR A 185 13.69 -1.81 -9.44
C TYR A 185 13.40 -2.66 -10.68
N GLY A 186 12.14 -3.00 -10.93
CA GLY A 186 11.73 -3.69 -12.15
C GLY A 186 12.10 -2.89 -13.40
N MET A 187 11.80 -1.60 -13.42
CA MET A 187 12.14 -0.70 -14.52
C MET A 187 13.67 -0.64 -14.77
N VAL A 188 14.46 -0.58 -13.70
CA VAL A 188 15.93 -0.56 -13.80
C VAL A 188 16.47 -1.87 -14.37
N TYR A 189 15.94 -3.02 -13.97
CA TYR A 189 16.35 -4.31 -14.52
C TYR A 189 15.93 -4.48 -15.98
N ASP A 190 14.73 -4.04 -16.36
CA ASP A 190 14.28 -4.04 -17.77
C ASP A 190 15.21 -3.22 -18.67
N LEU A 191 15.51 -1.99 -18.25
CA LEU A 191 16.44 -1.11 -19.00
C LEU A 191 17.85 -1.69 -19.05
N GLY A 192 18.34 -2.22 -17.93
CA GLY A 192 19.64 -2.87 -17.86
C GLY A 192 19.73 -4.04 -18.83
N GLN A 193 18.70 -4.86 -18.91
CA GLN A 193 18.62 -5.97 -19.86
C GLN A 193 18.61 -5.50 -21.31
N GLN A 194 17.83 -4.46 -21.62
CA GLN A 194 17.77 -3.88 -22.97
C GLN A 194 19.12 -3.31 -23.41
N LEU A 195 19.82 -2.62 -22.50
CA LEU A 195 21.10 -1.95 -22.81
C LEU A 195 22.28 -2.92 -22.90
N THR A 196 22.30 -3.94 -22.05
CA THR A 196 23.46 -4.86 -21.97
C THR A 196 23.28 -6.14 -22.78
N GLY A 197 22.04 -6.51 -23.11
CA GLY A 197 21.71 -7.81 -23.70
C GLY A 197 21.89 -9.01 -22.76
N LEU A 198 22.33 -8.77 -21.51
CA LEU A 198 22.56 -9.84 -20.54
C LEU A 198 21.23 -10.43 -20.07
N ARG A 199 21.19 -11.76 -19.97
CA ARG A 199 20.01 -12.49 -19.44
C ARG A 199 20.48 -13.49 -18.40
N PRO A 200 20.10 -13.33 -17.15
CA PRO A 200 20.36 -14.36 -16.14
C PRO A 200 19.53 -15.60 -16.48
N MET A 201 20.11 -16.78 -16.29
CA MET A 201 19.45 -18.05 -16.59
C MET A 201 19.33 -18.91 -15.35
N ALA A 202 18.29 -19.75 -15.30
CA ALA A 202 18.15 -20.78 -14.29
C ALA A 202 19.32 -21.79 -14.43
N GLY A 203 19.87 -22.22 -13.28
CA GLY A 203 20.99 -23.16 -13.24
C GLY A 203 22.38 -22.53 -13.15
N MET A 204 22.50 -21.20 -13.33
CA MET A 204 23.72 -20.48 -12.99
C MET A 204 23.95 -20.50 -11.48
N ASP A 205 25.21 -20.50 -11.04
CA ASP A 205 25.52 -20.40 -9.62
C ASP A 205 25.18 -19.01 -9.06
N TYR A 206 25.20 -18.88 -7.72
CA TYR A 206 24.85 -17.65 -7.05
C TYR A 206 25.75 -16.48 -7.48
N ALA A 207 27.08 -16.70 -7.55
CA ALA A 207 28.03 -15.64 -7.84
C ALA A 207 27.87 -15.12 -9.28
N GLU A 208 27.68 -16.02 -10.25
CA GLU A 208 27.42 -15.68 -11.64
C GLU A 208 26.12 -14.86 -11.78
N GLN A 209 25.05 -15.30 -11.14
CA GLN A 209 23.79 -14.55 -11.14
C GLN A 209 23.96 -13.16 -10.55
N GLN A 210 24.58 -13.03 -9.36
CA GLN A 210 24.81 -11.74 -8.71
C GLN A 210 25.65 -10.78 -9.57
N GLN A 211 26.65 -11.27 -10.29
CA GLN A 211 27.42 -10.43 -11.22
C GLN A 211 26.56 -9.89 -12.37
N ILE A 212 25.71 -10.72 -12.96
CA ILE A 212 24.78 -10.29 -14.01
C ILE A 212 23.80 -9.25 -13.46
N PHE A 213 23.12 -9.55 -12.34
CA PHE A 213 22.16 -8.62 -11.74
C PHE A 213 22.80 -7.29 -11.34
N ALA A 214 24.03 -7.29 -10.81
CA ALA A 214 24.76 -6.07 -10.51
C ALA A 214 25.03 -5.23 -11.77
N ARG A 215 25.39 -5.86 -12.89
CA ARG A 215 25.59 -5.18 -14.18
C ARG A 215 24.28 -4.63 -14.74
N LEU A 216 23.19 -5.41 -14.69
CA LEU A 216 21.86 -4.96 -15.10
C LEU A 216 21.44 -3.73 -14.30
N TYR A 217 21.56 -3.81 -12.96
CA TYR A 217 21.20 -2.70 -12.08
C TYR A 217 22.06 -1.45 -12.32
N ALA A 218 23.37 -1.61 -12.50
CA ALA A 218 24.26 -0.50 -12.77
C ALA A 218 23.91 0.20 -14.08
N ALA A 219 23.75 -0.55 -15.18
CA ALA A 219 23.42 0.00 -16.50
C ALA A 219 22.04 0.68 -16.48
N GLY A 220 21.00 0.02 -15.96
CA GLY A 220 19.65 0.57 -15.92
C GLY A 220 19.52 1.77 -15.00
N SER A 221 20.12 1.74 -13.80
CA SER A 221 20.09 2.87 -12.87
C SER A 221 20.86 4.08 -13.40
N GLN A 222 21.93 3.86 -14.13
CA GLN A 222 22.66 4.93 -14.82
C GLN A 222 21.79 5.55 -15.91
N ALA A 223 21.14 4.74 -16.75
CA ALA A 223 20.25 5.23 -17.82
C ALA A 223 19.09 6.06 -17.27
N VAL A 224 18.43 5.60 -16.18
CA VAL A 224 17.37 6.36 -15.52
C VAL A 224 17.86 7.72 -15.02
N ARG A 225 19.05 7.80 -14.42
CA ARG A 225 19.63 9.05 -13.91
C ARG A 225 20.10 10.00 -15.02
N GLN A 226 20.49 9.46 -16.18
CA GLN A 226 20.97 10.25 -17.32
C GLN A 226 19.84 10.81 -18.18
N ALA A 227 18.60 10.35 -18.01
CA ALA A 227 17.43 10.82 -18.75
C ALA A 227 16.36 11.42 -17.81
N PRO A 228 16.68 12.51 -17.08
CA PRO A 228 15.76 13.13 -16.14
C PRO A 228 14.51 13.73 -16.81
N GLU A 229 14.56 14.02 -18.10
CA GLU A 229 13.43 14.48 -18.92
C GLU A 229 12.36 13.38 -19.11
N ILE A 230 12.76 12.10 -19.05
CA ILE A 230 11.85 10.94 -19.20
C ILE A 230 11.42 10.42 -17.83
N TYR A 231 12.38 10.22 -16.92
CA TYR A 231 12.15 9.55 -15.64
C TYR A 231 11.96 10.52 -14.47
N GLY A 232 12.32 11.79 -14.66
CA GLY A 232 12.37 12.76 -13.56
C GLY A 232 13.55 12.50 -12.61
N LYS A 233 13.54 13.25 -11.50
CA LYS A 233 14.51 13.05 -10.41
C LYS A 233 14.24 11.75 -9.66
N VAL A 234 15.26 10.96 -9.41
CA VAL A 234 15.17 9.79 -8.53
C VAL A 234 15.31 10.23 -7.08
N ILE A 235 14.34 9.89 -6.25
CA ILE A 235 14.30 10.26 -4.82
C ILE A 235 14.06 9.03 -3.95
N ALA A 236 14.55 9.10 -2.70
CA ALA A 236 14.18 8.17 -1.65
C ALA A 236 12.96 8.69 -0.86
N ARG A 237 12.07 7.78 -0.44
CA ARG A 237 10.89 8.10 0.38
C ARG A 237 10.93 7.33 1.70
N PRO A 238 10.74 8.01 2.85
CA PRO A 238 10.50 7.33 4.12
C PRO A 238 9.24 6.47 4.06
N THR A 239 9.15 5.43 4.88
CA THR A 239 8.07 4.44 4.85
C THR A 239 6.68 5.07 4.93
N ASP A 240 6.47 6.05 5.81
CA ASP A 240 5.19 6.73 5.99
C ASP A 240 4.82 7.71 4.85
N ARG A 241 5.72 7.93 3.88
CA ARG A 241 5.54 8.80 2.72
C ARG A 241 5.48 8.06 1.38
N ARG A 242 5.58 6.72 1.40
CA ARG A 242 5.39 5.90 0.21
C ARG A 242 3.92 5.82 -0.18
N GLU A 243 3.64 5.45 -1.41
CA GLU A 243 2.27 5.24 -1.89
C GLU A 243 1.52 4.21 -1.03
N ASN A 244 0.21 4.40 -0.91
CA ASN A 244 -0.64 3.48 -0.17
C ASN A 244 -1.24 2.45 -1.13
N TYR A 245 -1.04 1.18 -0.81
CA TYR A 245 -1.61 0.05 -1.54
C TYR A 245 -2.65 -0.66 -0.68
N VAL A 246 -3.59 -1.30 -1.34
CA VAL A 246 -4.61 -2.14 -0.70
C VAL A 246 -4.55 -3.52 -1.35
N LYS A 247 -4.36 -4.57 -0.53
CA LYS A 247 -4.31 -5.96 -0.96
C LYS A 247 -4.89 -6.87 0.12
N ARG A 248 -5.12 -8.12 -0.24
CA ARG A 248 -5.51 -9.17 0.70
C ARG A 248 -4.28 -9.82 1.32
N CYS A 249 -4.29 -9.98 2.64
CA CYS A 249 -3.26 -10.71 3.37
C CYS A 249 -3.48 -12.23 3.19
N VAL A 250 -2.71 -12.86 2.32
CA VAL A 250 -2.83 -14.29 2.02
C VAL A 250 -1.76 -15.14 2.70
N GLY A 251 -0.89 -14.52 3.50
CA GLY A 251 0.13 -15.22 4.28
C GLY A 251 0.57 -14.44 5.50
N LEU A 252 0.62 -15.11 6.65
CA LEU A 252 0.93 -14.55 7.97
C LEU A 252 2.37 -14.87 8.39
N PRO A 253 2.95 -14.12 9.36
CA PRO A 253 4.28 -14.36 9.87
C PRO A 253 4.48 -15.79 10.40
N GLY A 254 5.53 -16.45 9.93
CA GLY A 254 5.89 -17.82 10.32
C GLY A 254 5.33 -18.92 9.43
N GLN A 255 4.41 -18.60 8.51
CA GLN A 255 3.84 -19.59 7.59
C GLN A 255 4.76 -19.81 6.37
N VAL A 256 4.66 -20.99 5.78
CA VAL A 256 5.25 -21.32 4.48
C VAL A 256 4.18 -21.17 3.41
N LEU A 257 4.36 -20.23 2.49
CA LEU A 257 3.46 -20.00 1.38
C LEU A 257 3.98 -20.69 0.12
N GLN A 258 3.10 -21.37 -0.60
CA GLN A 258 3.35 -21.91 -1.92
C GLN A 258 2.12 -21.74 -2.79
N ILE A 259 2.30 -21.40 -4.07
CA ILE A 259 1.23 -21.40 -5.06
C ILE A 259 1.46 -22.58 -6.00
N LYS A 260 0.43 -23.38 -6.23
CA LYS A 260 0.43 -24.51 -7.17
C LYS A 260 -0.83 -24.42 -8.02
N ASP A 261 -0.65 -24.27 -9.31
CA ASP A 261 -1.75 -24.15 -10.29
C ASP A 261 -2.83 -23.14 -9.83
N ASP A 262 -2.36 -21.92 -9.52
CA ASP A 262 -3.18 -20.80 -9.04
C ASP A 262 -3.70 -20.94 -7.59
N VAL A 263 -3.61 -22.11 -6.95
CA VAL A 263 -4.06 -22.36 -5.57
C VAL A 263 -2.97 -22.00 -4.57
N ILE A 264 -3.32 -21.15 -3.59
CA ILE A 264 -2.42 -20.76 -2.49
C ILE A 264 -2.46 -21.85 -1.41
N TYR A 265 -1.29 -22.35 -1.04
CA TYR A 265 -1.10 -23.28 0.08
C TYR A 265 -0.34 -22.57 1.20
N LEU A 266 -0.81 -22.75 2.44
CA LEU A 266 -0.14 -22.28 3.66
C LEU A 266 0.17 -23.50 4.53
N ASP A 267 1.45 -23.69 4.85
CA ASP A 267 1.92 -24.86 5.61
C ASP A 267 1.41 -26.21 5.02
N GLY A 268 1.37 -26.27 3.67
CA GLY A 268 0.92 -27.45 2.92
C GLY A 268 -0.61 -27.62 2.81
N ARG A 269 -1.40 -26.71 3.38
CA ARG A 269 -2.87 -26.74 3.30
C ARG A 269 -3.38 -25.67 2.36
N PRO A 270 -4.40 -25.95 1.51
CA PRO A 270 -4.96 -24.94 0.65
C PRO A 270 -5.64 -23.83 1.46
N ASN A 271 -5.34 -22.57 1.13
CA ASN A 271 -6.07 -21.42 1.67
C ASN A 271 -7.41 -21.27 0.95
N ARG A 272 -8.42 -20.81 1.68
CA ARG A 272 -9.73 -20.50 1.06
C ARG A 272 -9.52 -19.35 0.03
N GLU A 273 -9.92 -19.61 -1.19
CA GLU A 273 -9.96 -18.59 -2.21
C GLU A 273 -11.19 -17.69 -2.01
N PRO A 274 -11.04 -16.35 -2.06
CA PRO A 274 -12.18 -15.43 -2.06
C PRO A 274 -13.12 -15.68 -3.25
N ASP A 275 -14.42 -15.57 -3.02
CA ASP A 275 -15.44 -15.88 -4.04
C ASP A 275 -15.33 -14.95 -5.27
N HIS A 276 -14.80 -13.75 -5.07
CA HIS A 276 -14.62 -12.71 -6.10
C HIS A 276 -13.22 -12.71 -6.75
N SER A 277 -12.39 -13.74 -6.50
CA SER A 277 -11.11 -13.86 -7.19
C SER A 277 -11.29 -13.98 -8.69
N GLN A 278 -10.45 -13.25 -9.43
CA GLN A 278 -10.48 -13.20 -10.88
C GLN A 278 -9.18 -13.69 -11.49
N TYR A 279 -9.31 -14.33 -12.65
CA TYR A 279 -8.22 -14.79 -13.48
C TYR A 279 -8.43 -14.35 -14.93
N LEU A 280 -7.33 -14.15 -15.66
CA LEU A 280 -7.40 -13.73 -17.06
C LEU A 280 -7.83 -14.88 -17.98
N TYR A 281 -8.81 -14.63 -18.82
CA TYR A 281 -9.30 -15.57 -19.83
C TYR A 281 -9.33 -14.89 -21.21
N ALA A 282 -9.08 -15.68 -22.25
CA ALA A 282 -9.42 -15.36 -23.61
C ALA A 282 -10.84 -15.90 -23.89
N VAL A 283 -11.77 -15.00 -24.10
CA VAL A 283 -13.17 -15.31 -24.41
C VAL A 283 -13.43 -15.01 -25.89
N THR A 284 -13.64 -16.04 -26.68
CA THR A 284 -13.93 -15.92 -28.13
C THR A 284 -15.41 -16.01 -28.37
N LEU A 285 -15.97 -15.00 -29.02
CA LEU A 285 -17.38 -14.84 -29.35
C LEU A 285 -17.57 -14.82 -30.86
N ASN A 286 -18.72 -15.34 -31.34
CA ASN A 286 -19.14 -15.21 -32.73
C ASN A 286 -19.86 -13.88 -33.00
N THR A 287 -20.06 -13.05 -31.99
CA THR A 287 -20.68 -11.72 -32.02
C THR A 287 -19.90 -10.74 -31.15
N PRO A 288 -20.02 -9.41 -31.36
CA PRO A 288 -19.51 -8.44 -30.41
C PRO A 288 -20.05 -8.67 -28.98
N PHE A 289 -19.28 -8.33 -27.95
CA PHE A 289 -19.67 -8.55 -26.57
C PHE A 289 -20.97 -7.81 -26.22
N PRO A 290 -22.04 -8.52 -25.78
CA PRO A 290 -23.33 -7.90 -25.49
C PRO A 290 -23.27 -6.95 -24.28
N GLU A 291 -23.88 -5.75 -24.38
CA GLU A 291 -23.88 -4.74 -23.33
C GLU A 291 -24.54 -5.22 -22.03
N GLU A 292 -25.60 -6.07 -22.15
CA GLU A 292 -26.31 -6.65 -21.01
C GLU A 292 -25.39 -7.52 -20.15
N TRP A 293 -24.41 -8.23 -20.76
CA TRP A 293 -23.46 -9.09 -20.07
C TRP A 293 -22.46 -8.29 -19.23
N LYS A 294 -22.13 -7.07 -19.66
CA LYS A 294 -21.29 -6.18 -18.86
C LYS A 294 -21.89 -5.95 -17.46
N ARG A 295 -23.18 -5.58 -17.43
CA ARG A 295 -23.87 -5.34 -16.14
C ARG A 295 -24.05 -6.61 -15.35
N GLN A 296 -24.39 -7.72 -15.99
CA GLN A 296 -24.64 -9.00 -15.35
C GLN A 296 -23.38 -9.55 -14.65
N PHE A 297 -22.22 -9.46 -15.27
CA PHE A 297 -20.95 -9.97 -14.74
C PHE A 297 -20.06 -8.86 -14.20
N GLY A 298 -20.52 -7.61 -14.22
CA GLY A 298 -19.77 -6.44 -13.78
C GLY A 298 -18.48 -6.26 -14.58
N ILE A 299 -18.47 -6.59 -15.87
CA ILE A 299 -17.34 -6.39 -16.77
C ILE A 299 -17.26 -4.91 -17.13
N THR A 300 -16.10 -4.31 -16.96
CA THR A 300 -15.85 -2.89 -17.20
C THR A 300 -15.49 -2.61 -18.65
N TYR A 301 -15.51 -1.35 -19.07
CA TYR A 301 -14.99 -0.98 -20.39
C TYR A 301 -13.48 -1.24 -20.49
N GLU A 302 -12.74 -1.09 -19.38
CA GLU A 302 -11.33 -1.42 -19.31
C GLU A 302 -11.08 -2.91 -19.58
N ASP A 303 -11.89 -3.81 -19.02
CA ASP A 303 -11.79 -5.26 -19.25
C ASP A 303 -12.00 -5.63 -20.72
N LEU A 304 -12.83 -4.87 -21.46
CA LEU A 304 -13.10 -5.10 -22.89
C LEU A 304 -12.10 -4.39 -23.82
N SER A 305 -11.19 -3.59 -23.29
CA SER A 305 -10.25 -2.79 -24.09
C SER A 305 -9.25 -3.63 -24.88
N GLN A 306 -8.95 -4.84 -24.41
CA GLN A 306 -8.05 -5.80 -25.07
C GLN A 306 -8.87 -6.80 -25.89
N MET A 307 -9.26 -6.38 -27.11
CA MET A 307 -10.03 -7.20 -28.05
C MET A 307 -9.28 -7.36 -29.36
N VAL A 308 -9.28 -8.58 -29.87
CA VAL A 308 -8.77 -8.92 -31.20
C VAL A 308 -9.92 -9.49 -32.02
N ARG A 309 -10.13 -8.94 -33.21
CA ARG A 309 -11.05 -9.53 -34.22
C ARG A 309 -10.24 -10.36 -35.20
N ASP A 310 -10.67 -11.59 -35.40
CA ASP A 310 -10.13 -12.45 -36.46
C ASP A 310 -10.84 -12.14 -37.78
N ASP A 311 -10.11 -11.65 -38.78
CA ASP A 311 -10.63 -11.27 -40.07
C ASP A 311 -11.10 -12.47 -40.93
N VAL A 312 -10.59 -13.68 -40.62
CA VAL A 312 -10.94 -14.91 -41.36
C VAL A 312 -12.24 -15.52 -40.85
N THR A 313 -12.34 -15.67 -39.52
CA THR A 313 -13.52 -16.27 -38.87
C THR A 313 -14.60 -15.25 -38.57
N GLY A 314 -14.24 -13.97 -38.47
CA GLY A 314 -15.07 -12.87 -37.99
C GLY A 314 -15.30 -12.88 -36.48
N PHE A 315 -14.64 -13.76 -35.74
CA PHE A 315 -14.80 -13.89 -34.28
C PHE A 315 -14.11 -12.77 -33.52
N TYR A 316 -14.60 -12.53 -32.31
CA TYR A 316 -14.08 -11.52 -31.38
C TYR A 316 -13.45 -12.21 -30.15
N THR A 317 -12.16 -12.07 -29.92
CA THR A 317 -11.49 -12.60 -28.75
C THR A 317 -11.19 -11.45 -27.79
N TYR A 318 -11.74 -11.53 -26.59
CA TYR A 318 -11.55 -10.57 -25.50
C TYR A 318 -10.64 -11.18 -24.43
N TYR A 319 -9.59 -10.46 -24.07
CA TYR A 319 -8.73 -10.83 -22.94
C TYR A 319 -9.22 -10.11 -21.70
N MET A 320 -9.96 -10.81 -20.83
CA MET A 320 -10.62 -10.18 -19.70
C MET A 320 -10.52 -11.01 -18.41
N PRO A 321 -10.50 -10.35 -17.24
CA PRO A 321 -10.54 -11.04 -15.95
C PRO A 321 -11.96 -11.53 -15.66
N LEU A 322 -12.09 -12.81 -15.32
CA LEU A 322 -13.37 -13.43 -14.96
C LEU A 322 -13.30 -14.03 -13.56
N THR A 323 -14.38 -13.88 -12.80
CA THR A 323 -14.63 -14.68 -11.60
C THR A 323 -15.00 -16.11 -12.01
N ARG A 324 -14.93 -17.04 -11.04
CA ARG A 324 -15.36 -18.44 -11.26
C ARG A 324 -16.82 -18.52 -11.73
N GLU A 325 -17.70 -17.68 -11.19
CA GLU A 325 -19.11 -17.60 -11.58
C GLU A 325 -19.28 -17.11 -13.01
N ALA A 326 -18.63 -16.01 -13.37
CA ALA A 326 -18.67 -15.46 -14.72
C ALA A 326 -18.09 -16.44 -15.75
N HIS A 327 -16.97 -17.09 -15.44
CA HIS A 327 -16.37 -18.13 -16.29
C HIS A 327 -17.35 -19.28 -16.54
N LYS A 328 -17.98 -19.80 -15.46
CA LYS A 328 -18.95 -20.91 -15.57
C LYS A 328 -20.16 -20.51 -16.42
N ALA A 329 -20.70 -19.31 -16.22
CA ALA A 329 -21.85 -18.82 -16.98
C ALA A 329 -21.52 -18.65 -18.46
N LEU A 330 -20.42 -17.95 -18.80
CA LEU A 330 -20.00 -17.74 -20.19
C LEU A 330 -19.69 -19.06 -20.90
N SER A 331 -19.03 -20.00 -20.24
CA SER A 331 -18.76 -21.34 -20.82
C SER A 331 -20.02 -22.15 -21.10
N GLY A 332 -21.15 -21.80 -20.48
CA GLY A 332 -22.45 -22.44 -20.74
C GLY A 332 -23.26 -21.84 -21.92
N TRP A 333 -22.84 -20.69 -22.48
CA TRP A 333 -23.57 -19.98 -23.53
C TRP A 333 -23.05 -20.32 -24.93
N THR A 334 -23.20 -21.58 -25.33
CA THR A 334 -22.62 -22.14 -26.55
C THR A 334 -23.14 -21.52 -27.86
N ASP A 335 -24.26 -20.79 -27.84
CA ASP A 335 -24.79 -20.10 -29.03
C ASP A 335 -23.96 -18.86 -29.41
N TYR A 336 -23.27 -18.23 -28.43
CA TYR A 336 -22.53 -17.00 -28.62
C TYR A 336 -21.04 -17.18 -28.32
N VAL A 337 -20.70 -18.03 -27.35
CA VAL A 337 -19.32 -18.26 -26.86
C VAL A 337 -18.74 -19.48 -27.58
N VAL A 338 -17.74 -19.21 -28.42
CA VAL A 338 -17.01 -20.25 -29.16
C VAL A 338 -16.03 -20.96 -28.24
N GLN A 339 -15.32 -20.20 -27.42
CA GLN A 339 -14.26 -20.73 -26.55
C GLN A 339 -13.99 -19.81 -25.34
N VAL A 340 -13.65 -20.40 -24.21
CA VAL A 340 -13.12 -19.69 -23.03
C VAL A 340 -11.85 -20.41 -22.56
N GLU A 341 -10.71 -19.75 -22.67
CA GLU A 341 -9.41 -20.32 -22.30
C GLU A 341 -8.73 -19.52 -21.19
N ARG A 342 -8.13 -20.21 -20.22
CA ARG A 342 -7.31 -19.61 -19.19
C ARG A 342 -5.99 -19.07 -19.79
N VAL A 343 -5.74 -17.78 -19.67
CA VAL A 343 -4.51 -17.13 -20.13
C VAL A 343 -3.59 -16.89 -18.93
N ARG A 344 -2.33 -17.29 -19.05
CA ARG A 344 -1.28 -16.99 -18.07
C ARG A 344 -0.26 -16.08 -18.74
N PRO A 345 -0.33 -14.75 -18.51
CA PRO A 345 0.59 -13.81 -19.13
C PRO A 345 2.03 -14.10 -18.68
N PRO A 346 3.00 -14.05 -19.61
CA PRO A 346 4.40 -14.14 -19.23
C PRO A 346 4.78 -12.93 -18.38
N VAL A 347 5.57 -13.15 -17.34
CA VAL A 347 6.05 -12.11 -16.45
C VAL A 347 7.58 -12.07 -16.50
N ALA A 348 8.15 -10.90 -16.76
CA ALA A 348 9.59 -10.73 -16.88
C ALA A 348 10.31 -10.89 -15.54
N TRP A 349 9.76 -10.30 -14.49
CA TRP A 349 10.39 -10.25 -13.17
C TRP A 349 9.42 -10.64 -12.07
N LEU A 350 9.82 -11.65 -11.30
CA LEU A 350 9.16 -12.04 -10.05
C LEU A 350 10.14 -11.89 -8.90
N TYR A 351 9.62 -11.71 -7.69
CA TYR A 351 10.44 -11.71 -6.49
C TYR A 351 11.02 -13.11 -6.21
N PRO A 352 12.30 -13.24 -5.84
CA PRO A 352 13.29 -12.17 -5.66
C PRO A 352 13.84 -11.65 -6.99
N LEU A 353 13.96 -10.33 -7.14
CA LEU A 353 14.37 -9.67 -8.38
C LEU A 353 15.84 -9.91 -8.77
N ASN A 354 16.67 -10.40 -7.84
CA ASN A 354 18.10 -10.61 -8.00
C ASN A 354 18.48 -12.10 -8.11
N MET A 355 17.52 -12.94 -8.48
CA MET A 355 17.74 -14.37 -8.71
C MET A 355 16.70 -14.93 -9.68
N VAL A 356 17.13 -15.78 -10.60
CA VAL A 356 16.22 -16.52 -11.47
C VAL A 356 15.78 -17.79 -10.77
N LYS A 357 14.48 -17.94 -10.58
CA LYS A 357 13.80 -19.17 -10.18
C LYS A 357 12.86 -19.61 -11.30
N SER A 358 12.55 -20.89 -11.38
CA SER A 358 11.56 -21.46 -12.30
C SER A 358 10.10 -21.17 -11.85
N TRP A 359 9.90 -20.03 -11.15
CA TRP A 359 8.60 -19.63 -10.63
C TRP A 359 7.80 -18.86 -11.67
N THR A 360 6.50 -19.00 -11.59
CA THR A 360 5.51 -18.22 -12.35
C THR A 360 4.51 -17.60 -11.38
N THR A 361 3.63 -16.76 -11.86
CA THR A 361 2.54 -16.21 -11.03
C THR A 361 1.59 -17.29 -10.50
N SER A 362 1.45 -18.40 -11.25
CA SER A 362 0.57 -19.55 -10.94
C SER A 362 1.27 -20.69 -10.19
N ASN A 363 2.61 -20.77 -10.26
CA ASN A 363 3.44 -21.76 -9.58
C ASN A 363 4.62 -21.04 -8.91
N TYR A 364 4.52 -20.77 -7.62
CA TYR A 364 5.41 -19.88 -6.89
C TYR A 364 5.81 -20.46 -5.52
N GLY A 365 7.05 -20.27 -5.12
CA GLY A 365 7.55 -20.72 -3.83
C GLY A 365 8.06 -22.17 -3.82
N PRO A 366 8.21 -22.82 -2.65
CA PRO A 366 7.75 -22.34 -1.33
C PRO A 366 8.59 -21.17 -0.77
N VAL A 367 7.94 -20.29 -0.01
CA VAL A 367 8.58 -19.15 0.66
C VAL A 367 8.10 -19.10 2.12
N TRP A 368 9.05 -19.14 3.06
CA TRP A 368 8.73 -18.93 4.48
C TRP A 368 8.59 -17.42 4.76
N ILE A 369 7.50 -17.01 5.40
CA ILE A 369 7.21 -15.62 5.72
C ILE A 369 7.87 -15.28 7.06
N PRO A 370 8.81 -14.30 7.10
CA PRO A 370 9.55 -14.00 8.33
C PRO A 370 8.64 -13.56 9.47
N LYS A 371 8.99 -14.02 10.68
CA LYS A 371 8.30 -13.72 11.92
C LYS A 371 9.25 -13.10 12.92
N LYS A 372 8.81 -12.07 13.61
CA LYS A 372 9.55 -11.42 14.67
C LYS A 372 10.06 -12.40 15.73
N GLY A 373 11.36 -12.33 16.03
CA GLY A 373 12.03 -13.21 16.99
C GLY A 373 12.34 -14.63 16.46
N ALA A 374 11.88 -14.98 15.26
CA ALA A 374 12.21 -16.28 14.67
C ALA A 374 13.54 -16.21 13.91
N THR A 375 14.32 -17.28 14.01
CA THR A 375 15.64 -17.40 13.38
C THR A 375 15.55 -18.31 12.16
N LEU A 376 16.04 -17.82 11.03
CA LEU A 376 16.14 -18.58 9.78
C LEU A 376 17.61 -18.94 9.52
N ARG A 377 17.84 -20.18 9.07
CA ARG A 377 19.14 -20.54 8.49
C ARG A 377 19.25 -19.98 7.09
N LEU A 378 20.31 -19.21 6.85
CA LEU A 378 20.64 -18.61 5.56
C LEU A 378 21.55 -19.53 4.76
N THR A 379 21.25 -19.63 3.46
CA THR A 379 22.08 -20.30 2.46
C THR A 379 22.16 -19.40 1.23
N LEU A 380 23.10 -19.60 0.35
CA LEU A 380 23.18 -18.82 -0.90
C LEU A 380 21.93 -19.02 -1.79
N ASP A 381 21.25 -20.15 -1.69
CA ASP A 381 20.03 -20.43 -2.43
C ASP A 381 18.82 -19.64 -1.92
N ASN A 382 18.70 -19.45 -0.60
CA ASN A 382 17.56 -18.71 -0.03
C ASN A 382 17.86 -17.24 0.27
N LEU A 383 19.13 -16.83 0.28
CA LEU A 383 19.55 -15.47 0.61
C LEU A 383 18.86 -14.40 -0.24
N PRO A 384 18.72 -14.54 -1.57
CA PRO A 384 18.03 -13.54 -2.39
C PRO A 384 16.58 -13.27 -1.96
N ILE A 385 15.89 -14.27 -1.40
CA ILE A 385 14.52 -14.13 -0.88
C ILE A 385 14.50 -13.24 0.37
N TYR A 386 15.54 -13.31 1.21
CA TYR A 386 15.58 -12.63 2.51
C TYR A 386 16.52 -11.42 2.55
N GLU A 387 17.29 -11.18 1.49
CA GLU A 387 18.23 -10.06 1.42
C GLU A 387 17.55 -8.72 1.65
N ARG A 388 16.44 -8.45 0.95
CA ARG A 388 15.71 -7.18 1.09
C ARG A 388 15.13 -6.98 2.49
N PRO A 389 14.43 -7.95 3.14
CA PRO A 389 14.08 -7.90 4.55
C PRO A 389 15.24 -7.55 5.47
N ILE A 390 16.36 -8.24 5.35
CA ILE A 390 17.52 -8.06 6.23
C ILE A 390 18.20 -6.72 6.00
N ARG A 391 18.48 -6.39 4.74
CA ARG A 391 19.29 -5.23 4.38
C ARG A 391 18.51 -3.93 4.38
N VAL A 392 17.32 -3.93 3.77
CA VAL A 392 16.55 -2.69 3.52
C VAL A 392 15.55 -2.42 4.63
N TYR A 393 14.79 -3.43 5.08
CA TYR A 393 13.74 -3.19 6.07
C TYR A 393 14.26 -3.21 7.50
N GLU A 394 15.28 -4.04 7.79
CA GLU A 394 15.89 -4.11 9.11
C GLU A 394 17.26 -3.42 9.18
N ASN A 395 17.63 -2.69 8.11
CA ASN A 395 18.79 -1.77 8.06
C ASN A 395 20.12 -2.42 8.46
N ASN A 396 20.40 -3.63 7.94
CA ASN A 396 21.66 -4.31 8.16
C ASN A 396 22.59 -4.18 6.96
N GLU A 397 23.90 -4.20 7.19
CA GLU A 397 24.89 -4.44 6.15
C GLU A 397 24.93 -5.94 5.86
N LEU A 398 24.79 -6.33 4.58
CA LEU A 398 24.82 -7.72 4.15
C LEU A 398 25.78 -7.84 2.97
N GLU A 399 26.72 -8.75 3.07
CA GLU A 399 27.71 -9.05 2.04
C GLU A 399 27.92 -10.57 1.94
N VAL A 400 28.34 -11.02 0.75
CA VAL A 400 28.80 -12.38 0.54
C VAL A 400 30.24 -12.32 0.03
N ARG A 401 31.17 -12.97 0.74
CA ARG A 401 32.59 -13.07 0.35
C ARG A 401 32.99 -14.55 0.42
N ASP A 402 33.58 -15.06 -0.62
CA ASP A 402 34.02 -16.47 -0.70
C ASP A 402 32.95 -17.48 -0.27
N SER A 403 31.71 -17.27 -0.73
CA SER A 403 30.51 -18.06 -0.38
C SER A 403 30.10 -18.00 1.10
N VAL A 404 30.69 -17.13 1.91
CA VAL A 404 30.33 -16.88 3.31
C VAL A 404 29.47 -15.62 3.40
N ILE A 405 28.35 -15.72 4.11
CA ILE A 405 27.43 -14.61 4.36
C ILE A 405 27.93 -13.81 5.57
N TYR A 406 28.03 -12.51 5.41
CA TYR A 406 28.39 -11.57 6.47
C TYR A 406 27.22 -10.62 6.73
N ILE A 407 26.81 -10.48 7.99
CA ILE A 407 25.83 -9.47 8.43
C ILE A 407 26.50 -8.58 9.46
N ASN A 408 26.52 -7.26 9.21
CA ASN A 408 27.20 -6.24 10.03
C ASN A 408 28.66 -6.62 10.30
N GLY A 409 29.36 -7.09 9.27
CA GLY A 409 30.78 -7.47 9.31
C GLY A 409 31.08 -8.82 10.00
N ARG A 410 30.07 -9.58 10.44
CA ARG A 410 30.24 -10.87 11.13
C ARG A 410 29.79 -12.02 10.22
N PRO A 411 30.59 -13.08 10.07
CA PRO A 411 30.18 -14.27 9.34
C PRO A 411 29.03 -14.96 10.07
N THR A 412 28.00 -15.35 9.34
CA THR A 412 26.83 -16.03 9.93
C THR A 412 26.09 -16.88 8.90
N ASP A 413 25.51 -17.98 9.34
CA ASP A 413 24.56 -18.78 8.57
C ASP A 413 23.11 -18.64 9.06
N ARG A 414 22.84 -17.65 9.94
CA ARG A 414 21.54 -17.47 10.57
C ARG A 414 21.19 -15.99 10.72
N TYR A 415 19.89 -15.69 10.66
CA TYR A 415 19.38 -14.37 10.95
C TYR A 415 18.09 -14.44 11.79
N THR A 416 17.99 -13.60 12.81
CA THR A 416 16.80 -13.47 13.66
C THR A 416 16.07 -12.18 13.29
N PHE A 417 14.86 -12.32 12.73
CA PHE A 417 14.06 -11.18 12.25
C PHE A 417 13.55 -10.32 13.41
N GLN A 418 13.57 -9.01 13.19
CA GLN A 418 13.17 -8.00 14.19
C GLN A 418 11.72 -7.56 14.01
N MET A 419 11.10 -7.85 12.86
CA MET A 419 9.73 -7.49 12.51
C MET A 419 8.93 -8.71 12.04
N ASP A 420 7.59 -8.59 12.11
CA ASP A 420 6.66 -9.47 11.42
C ASP A 420 6.53 -9.05 9.96
N TYR A 421 6.35 -10.05 9.07
CA TYR A 421 6.17 -9.86 7.64
C TYR A 421 4.90 -10.54 7.17
N TYR A 422 4.33 -10.00 6.08
CA TYR A 422 3.09 -10.48 5.51
C TYR A 422 3.25 -10.71 4.01
N TRP A 423 2.42 -11.59 3.46
CA TRP A 423 2.32 -11.79 2.01
C TRP A 423 0.98 -11.29 1.52
N MET A 424 1.00 -10.31 0.63
CA MET A 424 -0.17 -9.58 0.16
C MET A 424 -0.42 -9.87 -1.30
N MET A 425 -1.66 -10.25 -1.67
CA MET A 425 -2.04 -10.47 -3.06
C MET A 425 -3.33 -9.75 -3.40
N GLY A 426 -3.49 -9.39 -4.68
CA GLY A 426 -4.76 -8.88 -5.19
C GLY A 426 -5.73 -10.01 -5.53
N ASP A 427 -7.03 -9.74 -5.48
CA ASP A 427 -8.06 -10.70 -5.85
C ASP A 427 -8.16 -10.84 -7.39
N ASN A 428 -7.83 -9.78 -8.15
CA ASN A 428 -7.61 -9.84 -9.60
C ASN A 428 -6.19 -10.38 -9.88
N ARG A 429 -6.05 -11.70 -9.85
CA ARG A 429 -4.79 -12.44 -9.76
C ARG A 429 -3.77 -12.13 -10.86
N ASP A 430 -4.22 -11.93 -12.10
CA ASP A 430 -3.33 -11.66 -13.24
C ASP A 430 -3.21 -10.18 -13.55
N ASN A 431 -4.04 -9.33 -12.92
CA ASN A 431 -3.98 -7.87 -13.03
C ASN A 431 -3.69 -7.22 -11.66
N SER A 432 -2.70 -7.73 -10.97
CA SER A 432 -2.27 -7.22 -9.67
C SER A 432 -0.77 -7.23 -9.55
N ALA A 433 -0.18 -6.04 -9.39
CA ALA A 433 1.13 -5.91 -8.80
C ALA A 433 1.00 -6.18 -7.29
N ASP A 434 1.67 -7.24 -6.78
CA ASP A 434 1.54 -7.71 -5.41
C ASP A 434 2.83 -8.41 -4.90
N SER A 435 2.78 -9.12 -3.79
CA SER A 435 3.97 -9.73 -3.18
C SER A 435 4.73 -10.71 -4.09
N ARG A 436 4.10 -11.23 -5.12
CA ARG A 436 4.80 -12.05 -6.14
C ARG A 436 5.85 -11.24 -6.91
N PHE A 437 5.72 -9.90 -6.92
CA PHE A 437 6.59 -8.97 -7.65
C PHE A 437 7.57 -8.23 -6.73
N TRP A 438 7.13 -7.77 -5.54
CA TRP A 438 7.97 -7.00 -4.61
C TRP A 438 8.35 -7.71 -3.33
N GLY A 439 7.80 -8.91 -3.08
CA GLY A 439 8.10 -9.71 -1.90
C GLY A 439 7.28 -9.32 -0.67
N PHE A 440 7.91 -9.43 0.48
CA PHE A 440 7.28 -9.26 1.78
C PHE A 440 6.84 -7.82 2.08
N VAL A 441 5.75 -7.69 2.83
CA VAL A 441 5.30 -6.43 3.43
C VAL A 441 5.63 -6.46 4.92
N PRO A 442 6.58 -5.64 5.42
CA PRO A 442 6.93 -5.62 6.83
C PRO A 442 5.88 -4.90 7.68
N GLU A 443 5.83 -5.20 8.97
CA GLU A 443 4.83 -4.66 9.89
C GLU A 443 4.83 -3.12 9.96
N ASP A 444 5.98 -2.47 9.78
CA ASP A 444 6.11 -1.02 9.79
C ASP A 444 5.46 -0.34 8.58
N HIS A 445 5.12 -1.09 7.52
CA HIS A 445 4.38 -0.61 6.36
C HIS A 445 2.86 -0.67 6.52
N ILE A 446 2.33 -1.47 7.46
CA ILE A 446 0.88 -1.64 7.66
C ILE A 446 0.26 -0.31 8.14
N VAL A 447 -0.74 0.18 7.42
CA VAL A 447 -1.48 1.43 7.72
C VAL A 447 -2.74 1.15 8.51
N GLY A 448 -3.63 0.27 8.02
CA GLY A 448 -4.90 -0.01 8.69
C GLY A 448 -5.80 -0.99 7.94
N LYS A 449 -7.00 -1.19 8.52
CA LYS A 449 -8.04 -2.08 7.99
C LYS A 449 -9.18 -1.27 7.40
N PRO A 450 -9.55 -1.44 6.12
CA PRO A 450 -10.77 -0.87 5.57
C PRO A 450 -11.98 -1.41 6.33
N LEU A 451 -12.88 -0.53 6.76
CA LEU A 451 -14.09 -0.93 7.48
C LEU A 451 -15.29 -1.00 6.55
N PHE A 452 -15.58 0.09 5.85
CA PHE A 452 -16.70 0.16 4.93
C PHE A 452 -16.46 1.15 3.78
N VAL A 453 -17.21 0.97 2.71
CA VAL A 453 -17.30 1.89 1.58
C VAL A 453 -18.29 2.98 1.95
N TRP A 454 -17.86 4.25 2.04
CA TRP A 454 -18.76 5.35 2.37
C TRP A 454 -19.30 6.10 1.13
N LEU A 455 -18.61 5.97 -0.01
CA LEU A 455 -19.03 6.46 -1.31
C LEU A 455 -18.44 5.56 -2.40
N SER A 456 -19.18 5.34 -3.48
CA SER A 456 -18.70 4.58 -4.64
C SER A 456 -19.11 5.28 -5.91
N LEU A 457 -18.11 5.65 -6.74
CA LEU A 457 -18.30 6.37 -8.00
C LEU A 457 -17.78 5.52 -9.15
N ASP A 458 -18.67 5.17 -10.07
CA ASP A 458 -18.30 4.40 -11.26
C ASP A 458 -17.56 5.31 -12.25
N PRO A 459 -16.31 4.98 -12.66
CA PRO A 459 -15.57 5.77 -13.62
C PRO A 459 -16.17 5.69 -15.04
N ASP A 460 -16.89 4.60 -15.37
CA ASP A 460 -17.43 4.33 -16.69
C ASP A 460 -18.70 5.14 -17.00
N TYR A 461 -19.34 5.76 -15.99
CA TYR A 461 -20.62 6.44 -16.13
C TYR A 461 -20.56 7.92 -15.78
N GLY A 462 -21.38 8.72 -16.49
CA GLY A 462 -21.56 10.15 -16.25
C GLY A 462 -22.39 10.46 -15.00
N PRO A 463 -22.41 11.74 -14.55
CA PRO A 463 -23.09 12.17 -13.31
C PRO A 463 -24.58 11.79 -13.27
N PHE A 464 -25.25 11.72 -14.40
CA PHE A 464 -26.70 11.44 -14.53
C PHE A 464 -27.01 10.02 -15.02
N ASP A 465 -25.99 9.22 -15.39
CA ASP A 465 -26.12 7.91 -16.02
C ASP A 465 -25.76 6.74 -15.08
N GLY A 466 -25.84 6.95 -13.76
CA GLY A 466 -25.57 5.89 -12.80
C GLY A 466 -24.16 5.93 -12.21
N LYS A 467 -23.49 7.10 -12.21
CA LYS A 467 -22.16 7.30 -11.62
C LYS A 467 -22.08 6.86 -10.17
N VAL A 468 -23.14 7.02 -9.38
CA VAL A 468 -23.16 6.63 -7.97
C VAL A 468 -23.66 5.20 -7.83
N ARG A 469 -22.82 4.32 -7.32
CA ARG A 469 -23.18 2.94 -6.99
C ARG A 469 -23.83 2.89 -5.61
N TRP A 470 -25.11 3.22 -5.53
CA TRP A 470 -25.86 3.34 -4.27
C TRP A 470 -25.86 2.08 -3.42
N ASN A 471 -25.85 0.90 -4.04
CA ASN A 471 -25.82 -0.41 -3.38
C ASN A 471 -24.51 -0.72 -2.66
N ARG A 472 -23.46 0.10 -2.86
CA ARG A 472 -22.16 -0.04 -2.19
C ARG A 472 -21.97 0.93 -1.03
N ILE A 473 -22.78 1.98 -0.94
CA ILE A 473 -22.66 2.99 0.13
C ILE A 473 -22.98 2.34 1.47
N PHE A 474 -22.10 2.56 2.46
CA PHE A 474 -22.09 1.97 3.80
C PHE A 474 -21.98 0.43 3.86
N LYS A 475 -21.54 -0.19 2.75
CA LYS A 475 -21.27 -1.62 2.73
C LYS A 475 -19.99 -1.94 3.51
N TRP A 476 -20.10 -2.84 4.48
CA TRP A 476 -18.95 -3.31 5.27
C TRP A 476 -18.03 -4.16 4.40
N VAL A 477 -16.71 -3.88 4.47
CA VAL A 477 -15.71 -4.61 3.67
C VAL A 477 -15.64 -6.08 4.09
N SER A 478 -15.83 -6.40 5.37
CA SER A 478 -15.89 -7.78 5.85
C SER A 478 -17.06 -8.59 5.30
N GLY A 479 -18.10 -7.94 4.78
CA GLY A 479 -19.25 -8.59 4.12
C GLY A 479 -19.16 -8.70 2.60
N ILE A 480 -18.02 -8.30 2.01
CA ILE A 480 -17.76 -8.38 0.56
C ILE A 480 -16.79 -9.55 0.26
N GLN A 481 -16.80 -10.60 1.05
CA GLN A 481 -15.85 -11.73 0.87
C GLN A 481 -16.39 -12.79 -0.07
#